data_31db9598893c42fef1d40afd868500f0
#
_entry.id   31db9598893c42fef1d40afd868500f0
#
_cell.length_a   1.000
_cell.length_b   1.000
_cell.length_c   1.000
_cell.angle_alpha   90.00
_cell.angle_beta   90.00
_cell.angle_gamma   90.00
#
_symmetry.space_group_name_H-M   'P 1'
#
loop_
_entity.id
_entity.type
_entity.pdbx_description
1 polymer ?
#
loop_
_entity_poly.entity_id
_entity_poly.type
_entity_poly.pdbx_seq_one_letter_code
_entity_poly.pdbx_strand_id
1 'polypeptide(L)'
;MQLYIVTWKFESSEDQNYSSEAFVEYVESGKSKDLIDGYERIAWAHTPQDGTGVIICRASSASILFKVFGSWRDKFGMIWEYKPALTTEEFVSLIKEK
;
A
#
# COMPACT_ATOMS: atom_id res chain seq x y z
N MET A 1 6.05 5.36 -13.98
CA MET A 1 4.82 5.19 -13.18
C MET A 1 4.82 6.18 -12.02
N GLN A 2 3.67 6.66 -11.67
CA GLN A 2 3.51 7.61 -10.58
C GLN A 2 3.86 6.99 -9.23
N LEU A 3 4.59 7.73 -8.39
CA LEU A 3 4.87 7.35 -7.01
C LEU A 3 3.64 7.66 -6.14
N TYR A 4 3.32 6.74 -5.23
CA TYR A 4 2.22 6.91 -4.29
C TYR A 4 2.65 6.52 -2.89
N ILE A 5 2.07 7.20 -1.91
CA ILE A 5 2.10 6.78 -0.51
C ILE A 5 0.70 6.29 -0.19
N VAL A 6 0.60 5.03 0.21
CA VAL A 6 -0.66 4.39 0.58
C VAL A 6 -0.62 4.10 2.08
N THR A 7 -1.63 4.55 2.79
CA THR A 7 -1.77 4.25 4.22
C THR A 7 -3.06 3.47 4.43
N TRP A 8 -3.07 2.60 5.45
CA TRP A 8 -4.27 1.84 5.79
C TRP A 8 -4.50 1.84 7.28
N LYS A 9 -5.73 1.50 7.64
CA LYS A 9 -6.11 1.28 9.04
C LYS A 9 -7.22 0.23 9.12
N PHE A 10 -7.30 -0.43 10.25
CA PHE A 10 -8.42 -1.28 10.63
C PHE A 10 -9.21 -0.57 11.73
N GLU A 11 -10.55 -0.61 11.65
CA GLU A 11 -11.39 0.06 12.63
C GLU A 11 -11.49 -0.71 13.94
N SER A 12 -11.20 -2.02 13.92
CA SER A 12 -11.27 -2.86 15.12
C SER A 12 -10.06 -3.78 15.22
N SER A 13 -9.71 -4.16 16.44
CA SER A 13 -8.65 -5.14 16.67
C SER A 13 -9.05 -6.52 16.14
N GLU A 14 -10.33 -6.83 16.10
CA GLU A 14 -10.83 -8.08 15.54
C GLU A 14 -10.55 -8.17 14.04
N ASP A 15 -10.86 -7.12 13.29
CA ASP A 15 -10.56 -7.06 11.85
C ASP A 15 -9.06 -7.15 11.60
N GLN A 16 -8.27 -6.46 12.39
CA GLN A 16 -6.82 -6.50 12.29
C GLN A 16 -6.29 -7.91 12.52
N ASN A 17 -6.73 -8.58 13.57
CA ASN A 17 -6.26 -9.93 13.90
C ASN A 17 -6.64 -10.94 12.81
N TYR A 18 -7.84 -10.81 12.29
CA TYR A 18 -8.31 -11.68 11.21
C TYR A 18 -7.46 -11.50 9.94
N SER A 19 -7.16 -10.26 9.59
CA SER A 19 -6.34 -9.97 8.42
C SER A 19 -4.89 -10.39 8.61
N SER A 20 -4.38 -10.35 9.85
CA SER A 20 -2.99 -10.71 10.15
C SER A 20 -2.69 -12.16 9.82
N GLU A 21 -3.60 -13.08 10.10
CA GLU A 21 -3.42 -14.48 9.74
C GLU A 21 -3.37 -14.68 8.23
N ALA A 22 -4.26 -14.02 7.50
CA ALA A 22 -4.26 -14.06 6.04
C ALA A 22 -3.00 -13.41 5.47
N PHE A 23 -2.50 -12.37 6.11
CA PHE A 23 -1.28 -11.69 5.68
C PHE A 23 -0.05 -12.59 5.83
N VAL A 24 0.06 -13.34 6.92
CA VAL A 24 1.16 -14.29 7.11
C VAL A 24 1.16 -15.31 5.96
N GLU A 25 0.01 -15.88 5.65
CA GLU A 25 -0.13 -16.82 4.53
C GLU A 25 0.26 -16.18 3.20
N TYR A 26 -0.18 -14.95 2.97
CA TYR A 26 0.13 -14.20 1.76
C TYR A 26 1.64 -14.04 1.56
N VAL A 27 2.37 -13.72 2.62
CA VAL A 27 3.82 -13.55 2.58
C VAL A 27 4.54 -14.89 2.48
N GLU A 28 4.19 -15.84 3.33
CA GLU A 28 4.89 -17.13 3.40
C GLU A 28 4.68 -17.99 2.15
N SER A 29 3.54 -17.88 1.49
CA SER A 29 3.27 -18.57 0.23
C SER A 29 4.04 -17.98 -0.97
N GLY A 30 4.63 -16.80 -0.81
CA GLY A 30 5.31 -16.10 -1.90
C GLY A 30 4.38 -15.25 -2.77
N LYS A 31 3.07 -15.27 -2.52
CA LYS A 31 2.10 -14.49 -3.31
C LYS A 31 2.37 -13.00 -3.26
N SER A 32 2.95 -12.50 -2.15
CA SER A 32 3.29 -11.09 -2.02
C SER A 32 4.34 -10.62 -3.03
N LYS A 33 5.04 -11.54 -3.66
CA LYS A 33 6.05 -11.24 -4.70
C LYS A 33 5.45 -11.24 -6.10
N ASP A 34 4.24 -11.77 -6.26
CA ASP A 34 3.54 -11.84 -7.55
C ASP A 34 2.79 -10.52 -7.78
N LEU A 35 3.53 -9.51 -8.20
CA LEU A 35 2.98 -8.18 -8.44
C LEU A 35 2.33 -8.13 -9.82
N ILE A 36 1.18 -7.45 -9.89
CA ILE A 36 0.49 -7.27 -11.17
C ILE A 36 1.22 -6.22 -12.03
N ASP A 37 1.01 -6.28 -13.33
CA ASP A 37 1.56 -5.29 -14.26
C ASP A 37 1.08 -3.89 -13.88
N GLY A 38 1.98 -2.93 -13.95
CA GLY A 38 1.68 -1.55 -13.60
C GLY A 38 1.77 -1.23 -12.12
N TYR A 39 2.28 -2.15 -11.31
CA TYR A 39 2.47 -1.93 -9.87
C TYR A 39 3.88 -2.38 -9.44
N GLU A 40 4.53 -1.53 -8.66
CA GLU A 40 5.84 -1.83 -8.08
C GLU A 40 5.84 -1.38 -6.61
N ARG A 41 6.10 -2.32 -5.69
CA ARG A 41 6.21 -2.00 -4.27
C ARG A 41 7.66 -1.64 -3.95
N ILE A 42 7.86 -0.46 -3.37
CA ILE A 42 9.20 0.02 -2.99
C ILE A 42 9.49 -0.30 -1.54
N ALA A 43 8.55 -0.01 -0.65
CA ALA A 43 8.72 -0.27 0.78
C ALA A 43 7.36 -0.40 1.45
N TRP A 44 7.32 -1.13 2.54
CA TRP A 44 6.13 -1.18 3.39
C TRP A 44 6.56 -1.32 4.85
N ALA A 45 5.70 -0.82 5.72
CA ALA A 45 5.92 -0.90 7.16
C ALA A 45 4.57 -1.03 7.86
N HIS A 46 4.60 -1.71 8.99
CA HIS A 46 3.39 -2.02 9.75
C HIS A 46 3.50 -1.40 11.12
N THR A 47 2.41 -0.80 11.57
CA THR A 47 2.28 -0.23 12.91
C THR A 47 1.09 -0.90 13.60
N PRO A 48 1.27 -2.19 14.02
CA PRO A 48 0.16 -3.01 14.51
C PRO A 48 -0.43 -2.53 15.83
N GLN A 49 0.30 -1.71 16.58
CA GLN A 49 -0.18 -1.17 17.86
C GLN A 49 -1.42 -0.31 17.71
N ASP A 50 -1.65 0.28 16.54
CA ASP A 50 -2.85 1.08 16.28
C ASP A 50 -3.62 0.62 15.03
N GLY A 51 -3.27 -0.54 14.48
CA GLY A 51 -3.96 -1.09 13.33
C GLY A 51 -3.69 -0.37 12.01
N THR A 52 -2.55 0.30 11.87
CA THR A 52 -2.21 1.07 10.68
C THR A 52 -0.97 0.53 9.98
N GLY A 53 -0.64 1.15 8.85
CA GLY A 53 0.59 0.86 8.14
C GLY A 53 0.74 1.74 6.91
N VAL A 54 1.85 1.57 6.20
CA VAL A 54 2.18 2.38 5.04
C VAL A 54 2.86 1.55 3.97
N ILE A 55 2.54 1.84 2.71
CA ILE A 55 3.25 1.33 1.54
C ILE A 55 3.69 2.51 0.70
N ILE A 56 4.94 2.45 0.22
CA ILE A 56 5.43 3.35 -0.81
C ILE A 56 5.53 2.50 -2.08
N CYS A 57 4.87 2.94 -3.14
CA CYS A 57 4.78 2.16 -4.37
C CYS A 57 4.68 3.06 -5.60
N ARG A 58 4.87 2.45 -6.76
CA ARG A 58 4.57 3.07 -8.04
C ARG A 58 3.41 2.33 -8.68
N ALA A 59 2.54 3.05 -9.34
CA ALA A 59 1.42 2.47 -10.07
C ALA A 59 1.15 3.28 -11.32
N SER A 60 0.70 2.62 -12.37
CA SER A 60 0.37 3.28 -13.63
C SER A 60 -0.91 4.09 -13.54
N SER A 61 -1.79 3.77 -12.58
CA SER A 61 -3.05 4.49 -12.37
C SER A 61 -3.63 4.17 -10.99
N ALA A 62 -4.60 4.95 -10.56
CA ALA A 62 -5.34 4.68 -9.33
C ALA A 62 -6.12 3.37 -9.42
N SER A 63 -6.55 2.96 -10.61
CA SER A 63 -7.23 1.67 -10.82
C SER A 63 -6.36 0.49 -10.40
N ILE A 64 -5.05 0.58 -10.66
CA ILE A 64 -4.11 -0.46 -10.26
C ILE A 64 -4.04 -0.54 -8.73
N LEU A 65 -4.03 0.59 -8.04
CA LEU A 65 -4.05 0.60 -6.58
C LEU A 65 -5.31 -0.10 -6.04
N PHE A 66 -6.46 0.17 -6.65
CA PHE A 66 -7.70 -0.49 -6.24
C PHE A 66 -7.62 -2.01 -6.44
N LYS A 67 -7.03 -2.46 -7.53
CA LYS A 67 -6.84 -3.90 -7.77
C LYS A 67 -5.94 -4.55 -6.72
N VAL A 68 -4.90 -3.85 -6.27
CA VAL A 68 -3.97 -4.37 -5.26
C VAL A 68 -4.59 -4.37 -3.87
N PHE A 69 -5.26 -3.29 -3.47
CA PHE A 69 -5.72 -3.11 -2.10
C PHE A 69 -7.19 -3.41 -1.87
N GLY A 70 -8.00 -3.40 -2.93
CA GLY A 70 -9.46 -3.55 -2.81
C GLY A 70 -9.90 -4.86 -2.17
N SER A 71 -9.20 -5.97 -2.45
CA SER A 71 -9.56 -7.26 -1.87
C SER A 71 -9.34 -7.29 -0.35
N TRP A 72 -8.33 -6.59 0.14
CA TRP A 72 -8.08 -6.47 1.58
C TRP A 72 -9.18 -5.68 2.26
N ARG A 73 -9.66 -4.62 1.60
CA ARG A 73 -10.81 -3.86 2.09
C ARG A 73 -12.07 -4.74 2.16
N ASP A 74 -12.35 -5.47 1.10
CA ASP A 74 -13.57 -6.25 0.99
C ASP A 74 -13.59 -7.45 1.95
N LYS A 75 -12.44 -8.09 2.17
CA LYS A 75 -12.35 -9.28 3.03
C LYS A 75 -12.15 -8.95 4.50
N PHE A 76 -11.45 -7.87 4.81
CA PHE A 76 -10.98 -7.61 6.18
C PHE A 76 -11.37 -6.24 6.72
N GLY A 77 -12.12 -5.45 5.95
CA GLY A 77 -12.51 -4.13 6.40
C GLY A 77 -11.35 -3.13 6.48
N MET A 78 -10.26 -3.38 5.77
CA MET A 78 -9.14 -2.45 5.74
C MET A 78 -9.53 -1.17 5.01
N ILE A 79 -9.40 -0.04 5.66
CA ILE A 79 -9.62 1.28 5.07
C ILE A 79 -8.29 1.81 4.60
N TRP A 80 -8.20 2.18 3.33
CA TRP A 80 -6.94 2.66 2.77
C TRP A 80 -7.12 3.99 2.05
N GLU A 81 -6.05 4.79 2.08
CA GLU A 81 -5.97 6.08 1.43
C GLU A 81 -4.67 6.14 0.64
N TYR A 82 -4.62 6.97 -0.38
CA TYR A 82 -3.40 7.15 -1.15
C TYR A 82 -3.23 8.61 -1.54
N LYS A 83 -1.98 9.00 -1.73
CA LYS A 83 -1.63 10.31 -2.30
C LYS A 83 -0.52 10.15 -3.31
N PRO A 84 -0.58 10.88 -4.44
CA PRO A 84 0.57 10.98 -5.32
C PRO A 84 1.70 11.69 -4.60
N ALA A 85 2.92 11.24 -4.86
CA ALA A 85 4.11 11.74 -4.20
C ALA A 85 5.22 11.94 -5.22
N LEU A 86 6.28 12.63 -4.81
CA LEU A 86 7.48 12.86 -5.60
C LEU A 86 8.66 12.26 -4.86
N THR A 87 9.64 11.78 -5.60
CA THR A 87 10.94 11.46 -5.01
C THR A 87 11.63 12.79 -4.66
N THR A 88 12.68 12.71 -3.82
CA THR A 88 13.49 13.88 -3.50
C THR A 88 14.07 14.49 -4.77
N GLU A 89 14.55 13.68 -5.69
CA GLU A 89 15.13 14.14 -6.96
C GLU A 89 14.10 14.87 -7.83
N GLU A 90 12.90 14.32 -7.93
CA GLU A 90 11.80 14.94 -8.67
C GLU A 90 11.42 16.29 -8.05
N PHE A 91 11.34 16.35 -6.73
CA PHE A 91 11.02 17.58 -6.01
C PHE A 91 12.09 18.65 -6.23
N VAL A 92 13.36 18.28 -6.10
CA VAL A 92 14.48 19.19 -6.33
C VAL A 92 14.43 19.74 -7.77
N SER A 93 14.19 18.88 -8.75
CA SER A 93 14.07 19.30 -10.15
C SER A 93 12.96 20.34 -10.36
N LEU A 94 11.80 20.10 -9.75
CA LEU A 94 10.67 21.03 -9.85
C LEU A 94 10.99 22.39 -9.22
N ILE A 95 11.68 22.41 -8.09
CA ILE A 95 12.06 23.66 -7.42
C ILE A 95 13.05 24.44 -8.29
N LYS A 96 13.99 23.75 -8.93
CA LYS A 96 14.97 24.40 -9.81
C LYS A 96 14.35 25.00 -11.07
N GLU A 97 13.20 24.50 -11.52
CA GLU A 97 12.49 25.03 -12.66
C GLU A 97 11.80 26.38 -12.39
N LYS A 98 11.68 26.75 -11.12
CA LYS A 98 11.05 28.03 -10.74
C LYS A 98 12.04 29.21 -10.92
#